data_a88ea50099dbdf2a6520be917afbca5a
#
_entry.id   a88ea50099dbdf2a6520be917afbca5a
#
_cell.length_a   1.000
_cell.length_b   1.000
_cell.length_c   1.000
_cell.angle_alpha   90.00
_cell.angle_beta   90.00
_cell.angle_gamma   90.00
#
_symmetry.space_group_name_H-M   'P 1'
#
loop_
_entity.id
_entity.type
_entity.pdbx_description
1 polymer ?
#
loop_
_entity_poly.entity_id
_entity_poly.type
_entity_poly.pdbx_seq_one_letter_code
_entity_poly.pdbx_strand_id
1 'polypeptide(L)'
;MKTTDYFGQLKTAPVDRGLTYWESGSGETLLFLHGALSNGFTFRKILPELSQSFHCIALDLPLGGHHIPLSNHAELSPAGIAELIRKFLDFKKISRVTIIANDTGGAYAQVFASLHPELVSSLILSNCEVMDVFPPPKFAYLTHAVKIPGFTFLMGRLFRVKSWLTSPAVMGGLSLRITNEDLASGYLHSFVKNAGIRKDFGKACRHWHPEHTLEAAHLLHGFKKPVLVLWGDQDQKLFPKKQMEKLLDVFPHAKWQTIRDSKTYVQEDAPEEMVKAIRLFVK
;
A
#
# COMPACT_ATOMS: atom_id res chain seq x y z
N MET A 1 -5.48 -23.85 1.69
CA MET A 1 -4.63 -23.30 2.75
C MET A 1 -5.35 -22.09 3.31
N LYS A 2 -5.57 -22.01 4.62
CA LYS A 2 -6.22 -20.83 5.22
C LYS A 2 -5.24 -19.67 5.16
N THR A 3 -5.71 -18.48 4.85
CA THR A 3 -4.94 -17.22 4.76
C THR A 3 -4.14 -16.90 6.04
N THR A 4 -4.37 -17.64 7.12
CA THR A 4 -3.77 -17.44 8.44
C THR A 4 -2.36 -18.03 8.60
N ASP A 5 -1.84 -18.78 7.61
CA ASP A 5 -0.64 -19.59 7.81
C ASP A 5 0.65 -18.98 7.23
N TYR A 6 0.57 -17.77 6.59
CA TYR A 6 1.72 -17.27 5.85
C TYR A 6 2.79 -16.53 6.67
N PHE A 7 2.43 -15.81 7.73
CA PHE A 7 3.42 -15.05 8.53
C PHE A 7 2.88 -14.48 9.86
N GLY A 8 2.12 -15.27 10.59
CA GLY A 8 1.58 -14.88 11.89
C GLY A 8 0.07 -14.71 11.88
N GLN A 9 -0.49 -14.35 13.03
CA GLN A 9 -1.92 -14.14 13.19
C GLN A 9 -2.30 -12.71 12.79
N LEU A 10 -3.44 -12.57 12.13
CA LEU A 10 -4.09 -11.29 11.92
C LEU A 10 -4.51 -10.73 13.28
N LYS A 11 -3.99 -9.57 13.62
CA LYS A 11 -4.26 -8.87 14.89
C LYS A 11 -5.15 -7.65 14.64
N THR A 12 -5.76 -7.13 15.70
CA THR A 12 -6.61 -5.94 15.64
C THR A 12 -6.11 -4.92 16.66
N ALA A 13 -5.85 -3.71 16.21
CA ALA A 13 -5.57 -2.55 17.05
C ALA A 13 -6.90 -1.81 17.35
N PRO A 14 -7.10 -1.27 18.56
CA PRO A 14 -8.29 -0.50 18.93
C PRO A 14 -8.23 0.93 18.38
N VAL A 15 -7.98 1.06 17.08
CA VAL A 15 -7.99 2.31 16.33
C VAL A 15 -9.27 2.35 15.51
N ASP A 16 -10.10 3.38 15.69
CA ASP A 16 -11.46 3.45 15.19
C ASP A 16 -12.27 2.22 15.66
N ARG A 17 -12.89 1.45 14.76
CA ARG A 17 -13.62 0.21 15.09
C ARG A 17 -12.73 -1.04 15.12
N GLY A 18 -11.49 -0.89 14.71
CA GLY A 18 -10.50 -1.95 14.66
C GLY A 18 -9.68 -1.89 13.37
N LEU A 19 -8.40 -1.56 13.50
CA LEU A 19 -7.46 -1.58 12.40
C LEU A 19 -6.70 -2.92 12.42
N THR A 20 -6.83 -3.70 11.36
CA THR A 20 -6.19 -5.01 11.29
C THR A 20 -4.75 -4.90 10.81
N TYR A 21 -3.88 -5.81 11.26
CA TYR A 21 -2.49 -5.85 10.87
C TYR A 21 -1.87 -7.24 11.11
N TRP A 22 -0.83 -7.53 10.36
CA TRP A 22 0.03 -8.69 10.55
C TRP A 22 1.31 -8.26 11.24
N GLU A 23 1.85 -9.08 12.13
CA GLU A 23 3.03 -8.73 12.91
C GLU A 23 3.89 -9.95 13.19
N SER A 24 5.19 -9.84 12.95
CA SER A 24 6.17 -10.87 13.27
C SER A 24 7.58 -10.29 13.43
N GLY A 25 8.47 -11.07 14.07
CA GLY A 25 9.85 -10.69 14.27
C GLY A 25 10.08 -9.71 15.42
N SER A 26 11.32 -9.22 15.53
CA SER A 26 11.77 -8.28 16.57
C SER A 26 12.93 -7.43 16.02
N GLY A 27 13.24 -6.33 16.69
CA GLY A 27 14.29 -5.39 16.28
C GLY A 27 13.73 -4.10 15.71
N GLU A 28 14.41 -3.49 14.73
CA GLU A 28 13.95 -2.28 14.06
C GLU A 28 12.61 -2.52 13.37
N THR A 29 11.68 -1.55 13.54
CA THR A 29 10.32 -1.72 13.02
C THR A 29 10.23 -1.31 11.56
N LEU A 30 9.78 -2.26 10.73
CA LEU A 30 9.40 -2.09 9.34
C LEU A 30 7.88 -2.06 9.23
N LEU A 31 7.31 -0.94 8.79
CA LEU A 31 5.88 -0.75 8.56
C LEU A 31 5.58 -0.86 7.07
N PHE A 32 4.77 -1.85 6.69
CA PHE A 32 4.40 -2.11 5.31
C PHE A 32 3.03 -1.55 5.00
N LEU A 33 2.95 -0.72 3.93
CA LEU A 33 1.72 -0.06 3.47
C LEU A 33 1.40 -0.51 2.03
N HIS A 34 0.25 -1.14 1.88
CA HIS A 34 -0.22 -1.72 0.62
C HIS A 34 -1.05 -0.73 -0.22
N GLY A 35 -1.30 -1.09 -1.47
CA GLY A 35 -2.12 -0.33 -2.41
C GLY A 35 -3.62 -0.58 -2.34
N ALA A 36 -4.34 0.00 -3.29
CA ALA A 36 -5.78 -0.12 -3.40
C ALA A 36 -6.24 -1.57 -3.70
N LEU A 37 -7.40 -1.96 -3.16
CA LEU A 37 -7.98 -3.30 -3.29
C LEU A 37 -7.03 -4.43 -2.84
N SER A 38 -6.09 -4.10 -1.96
CA SER A 38 -5.10 -5.00 -1.38
C SER A 38 -5.15 -4.91 0.15
N ASN A 39 -4.31 -5.68 0.83
CA ASN A 39 -4.09 -5.68 2.28
C ASN A 39 -2.69 -6.22 2.60
N GLY A 40 -2.36 -6.43 3.87
CA GLY A 40 -1.04 -6.92 4.29
C GLY A 40 -0.62 -8.25 3.67
N PHE A 41 -1.55 -9.04 3.15
CA PHE A 41 -1.26 -10.30 2.44
C PHE A 41 -0.36 -10.11 1.21
N THR A 42 -0.34 -8.92 0.60
CA THR A 42 0.55 -8.61 -0.52
C THR A 42 2.03 -8.80 -0.19
N PHE A 43 2.40 -8.68 1.09
CA PHE A 43 3.78 -8.81 1.55
C PHE A 43 4.16 -10.22 2.04
N ARG A 44 3.26 -11.22 1.91
CA ARG A 44 3.43 -12.59 2.42
C ARG A 44 4.69 -13.30 1.96
N LYS A 45 5.22 -12.94 0.78
CA LYS A 45 6.43 -13.57 0.23
C LYS A 45 7.73 -12.99 0.79
N ILE A 46 7.69 -11.76 1.32
CA ILE A 46 8.88 -11.07 1.84
C ILE A 46 8.94 -11.03 3.37
N LEU A 47 7.78 -10.99 4.04
CA LEU A 47 7.71 -10.88 5.49
C LEU A 47 8.37 -12.03 6.26
N PRO A 48 8.22 -13.33 5.87
CA PRO A 48 8.84 -14.43 6.60
C PRO A 48 10.38 -14.33 6.68
N GLU A 49 11.00 -13.82 5.62
CA GLU A 49 12.44 -13.65 5.59
C GLU A 49 12.88 -12.38 6.34
N LEU A 50 12.20 -11.27 6.14
CA LEU A 50 12.52 -10.02 6.82
C LEU A 50 12.32 -10.11 8.34
N SER A 51 11.29 -10.81 8.79
CA SER A 51 11.00 -11.00 10.23
C SER A 51 12.04 -11.79 11.00
N GLN A 52 13.00 -12.42 10.33
CA GLN A 52 14.16 -13.05 10.99
C GLN A 52 15.12 -12.00 11.59
N SER A 53 15.09 -10.76 11.10
CA SER A 53 16.03 -9.70 11.50
C SER A 53 15.34 -8.39 11.92
N PHE A 54 14.07 -8.23 11.62
CA PHE A 54 13.31 -7.00 11.84
C PHE A 54 11.97 -7.28 12.51
N HIS A 55 11.45 -6.27 13.20
CA HIS A 55 10.06 -6.26 13.64
C HIS A 55 9.18 -5.79 12.47
N CYS A 56 8.48 -6.71 11.83
CA CYS A 56 7.68 -6.46 10.63
C CYS A 56 6.20 -6.28 10.99
N ILE A 57 5.59 -5.19 10.51
CA ILE A 57 4.16 -4.90 10.66
C ILE A 57 3.59 -4.58 9.28
N ALA A 58 2.66 -5.40 8.78
CA ALA A 58 1.89 -5.09 7.59
C ALA A 58 0.49 -4.63 7.99
N LEU A 59 0.23 -3.34 7.82
CA LEU A 59 -1.00 -2.67 8.24
C LEU A 59 -2.05 -2.74 7.13
N ASP A 60 -3.28 -3.14 7.46
CA ASP A 60 -4.41 -3.14 6.52
C ASP A 60 -5.03 -1.75 6.44
N LEU A 61 -4.62 -0.98 5.44
CA LEU A 61 -5.22 0.33 5.16
C LEU A 61 -6.67 0.17 4.65
N PRO A 62 -7.58 1.13 4.95
CA PRO A 62 -9.00 1.05 4.58
C PRO A 62 -9.24 1.29 3.07
N LEU A 63 -8.52 0.56 2.22
CA LEU A 63 -8.47 0.71 0.77
C LEU A 63 -9.17 -0.44 0.00
N GLY A 64 -10.12 -1.13 0.65
CA GLY A 64 -10.94 -2.15 0.01
C GLY A 64 -10.54 -3.59 0.27
N GLY A 65 -9.31 -3.86 0.75
CA GLY A 65 -8.86 -5.20 1.12
C GLY A 65 -8.84 -5.46 2.63
N HIS A 66 -9.03 -4.44 3.45
CA HIS A 66 -9.04 -4.54 4.91
C HIS A 66 -10.18 -5.41 5.44
N HIS A 67 -10.08 -5.85 6.71
CA HIS A 67 -10.95 -6.89 7.25
C HIS A 67 -12.13 -6.36 8.07
N ILE A 68 -11.98 -5.22 8.74
CA ILE A 68 -13.00 -4.62 9.61
C ILE A 68 -13.42 -3.27 9.03
N PRO A 69 -14.71 -3.04 8.74
CA PRO A 69 -15.19 -1.74 8.29
C PRO A 69 -14.97 -0.68 9.36
N LEU A 70 -14.52 0.50 8.95
CA LEU A 70 -14.34 1.63 9.86
C LEU A 70 -15.69 2.26 10.25
N SER A 71 -15.65 3.18 11.20
CA SER A 71 -16.83 3.95 11.63
C SER A 71 -17.32 4.85 10.47
N ASN A 72 -18.59 5.23 10.55
CA ASN A 72 -19.15 6.16 9.57
C ASN A 72 -18.49 7.54 9.59
N HIS A 73 -17.86 7.88 10.71
CA HIS A 73 -17.17 9.15 10.94
C HIS A 73 -15.69 9.12 10.62
N ALA A 74 -15.13 7.92 10.31
CA ALA A 74 -13.71 7.81 9.95
C ALA A 74 -13.39 8.72 8.77
N GLU A 75 -12.35 9.52 8.92
CA GLU A 75 -11.82 10.38 7.84
C GLU A 75 -10.89 9.54 6.97
N LEU A 76 -11.22 9.38 5.69
CA LEU A 76 -10.48 8.54 4.73
C LEU A 76 -9.82 9.34 3.60
N SER A 77 -9.64 10.65 3.80
CA SER A 77 -8.69 11.43 3.01
C SER A 77 -7.25 10.94 3.26
N PRO A 78 -6.29 11.26 2.41
CA PRO A 78 -4.90 10.90 2.65
C PRO A 78 -4.37 11.39 4.03
N ALA A 79 -4.72 12.59 4.46
CA ALA A 79 -4.40 13.08 5.80
C ALA A 79 -5.11 12.29 6.92
N GLY A 80 -6.38 11.93 6.72
CA GLY A 80 -7.13 11.09 7.67
C GLY A 80 -6.54 9.69 7.81
N ILE A 81 -6.08 9.09 6.71
CA ILE A 81 -5.36 7.80 6.75
C ILE A 81 -3.99 7.94 7.41
N ALA A 82 -3.27 9.04 7.17
CA ALA A 82 -2.03 9.34 7.89
C ALA A 82 -2.27 9.41 9.41
N GLU A 83 -3.37 10.01 9.83
CA GLU A 83 -3.75 10.07 11.24
C GLU A 83 -4.13 8.68 11.82
N LEU A 84 -4.75 7.80 11.03
CA LEU A 84 -4.97 6.40 11.45
C LEU A 84 -3.64 5.66 11.65
N ILE A 85 -2.67 5.85 10.77
CA ILE A 85 -1.31 5.27 10.90
C ILE A 85 -0.65 5.82 12.18
N ARG A 86 -0.72 7.14 12.43
CA ARG A 86 -0.16 7.76 13.64
C ARG A 86 -0.77 7.15 14.91
N LYS A 87 -2.11 7.07 14.99
CA LYS A 87 -2.81 6.45 16.12
C LYS A 87 -2.45 4.97 16.31
N PHE A 88 -2.22 4.25 15.22
CA PHE A 88 -1.74 2.88 15.27
C PHE A 88 -0.34 2.80 15.89
N LEU A 89 0.59 3.65 15.48
CA LEU A 89 1.94 3.71 16.04
C LEU A 89 1.92 4.09 17.53
N ASP A 90 1.06 5.02 17.93
CA ASP A 90 0.86 5.39 19.35
C ASP A 90 0.36 4.20 20.16
N PHE A 91 -0.65 3.47 19.67
CA PHE A 91 -1.15 2.27 20.33
C PHE A 91 -0.04 1.21 20.49
N LYS A 92 0.80 1.03 19.48
CA LYS A 92 1.95 0.11 19.51
C LYS A 92 3.12 0.64 20.33
N LYS A 93 3.09 1.90 20.76
CA LYS A 93 4.21 2.61 21.43
C LYS A 93 5.47 2.62 20.58
N ILE A 94 5.31 2.77 19.28
CA ILE A 94 6.40 2.82 18.31
C ILE A 94 6.69 4.29 18.01
N SER A 95 7.89 4.73 18.35
CA SER A 95 8.32 6.11 18.18
C SER A 95 8.87 6.43 16.79
N ARG A 96 9.37 5.42 16.08
CA ARG A 96 9.92 5.56 14.73
C ARG A 96 9.81 4.26 13.93
N VAL A 97 9.59 4.38 12.62
CA VAL A 97 9.51 3.25 11.69
C VAL A 97 10.26 3.53 10.40
N THR A 98 10.80 2.47 9.81
CA THR A 98 11.11 2.43 8.38
C THR A 98 9.84 2.02 7.64
N ILE A 99 9.36 2.87 6.72
CA ILE A 99 8.13 2.59 5.95
C ILE A 99 8.51 1.95 4.63
N ILE A 100 7.88 0.81 4.32
CA ILE A 100 7.95 0.13 3.02
C ILE A 100 6.58 0.23 2.38
N ALA A 101 6.47 0.93 1.26
CA ALA A 101 5.19 1.20 0.63
C ALA A 101 5.21 0.93 -0.87
N ASN A 102 4.08 0.45 -1.38
CA ASN A 102 3.90 0.07 -2.77
C ASN A 102 2.53 0.55 -3.28
N ASP A 103 2.45 0.89 -4.58
CA ASP A 103 1.21 1.32 -5.23
C ASP A 103 0.59 2.52 -4.47
N THR A 104 -0.71 2.59 -4.31
CA THR A 104 -1.40 3.65 -3.56
C THR A 104 -0.89 3.80 -2.12
N GLY A 105 -0.35 2.73 -1.52
CA GLY A 105 0.34 2.81 -0.22
C GLY A 105 1.51 3.79 -0.22
N GLY A 106 2.20 3.93 -1.36
CA GLY A 106 3.30 4.89 -1.51
C GLY A 106 2.82 6.35 -1.49
N ALA A 107 1.64 6.67 -2.04
CA ALA A 107 1.05 8.00 -1.90
C ALA A 107 0.76 8.31 -0.42
N TYR A 108 0.13 7.37 0.29
CA TYR A 108 -0.17 7.54 1.72
C TYR A 108 1.10 7.60 2.59
N ALA A 109 2.15 6.85 2.23
CA ALA A 109 3.45 6.93 2.91
C ALA A 109 4.09 8.31 2.75
N GLN A 110 4.01 8.90 1.55
CA GLN A 110 4.51 10.26 1.30
C GLN A 110 3.71 11.30 2.10
N VAL A 111 2.37 11.23 2.11
CA VAL A 111 1.54 12.11 2.92
C VAL A 111 1.83 11.92 4.41
N PHE A 112 1.94 10.69 4.89
CA PHE A 112 2.30 10.43 6.29
C PHE A 112 3.66 11.04 6.66
N ALA A 113 4.69 10.81 5.82
CA ALA A 113 6.03 11.31 6.06
C ALA A 113 6.13 12.83 5.99
N SER A 114 5.27 13.51 5.20
CA SER A 114 5.20 14.96 5.14
C SER A 114 4.55 15.58 6.38
N LEU A 115 3.56 14.90 6.97
CA LEU A 115 2.83 15.37 8.15
C LEU A 115 3.50 14.96 9.47
N HIS A 116 4.15 13.80 9.52
CA HIS A 116 4.78 13.22 10.72
C HIS A 116 6.23 12.79 10.47
N PRO A 117 7.09 13.68 9.97
CA PRO A 117 8.48 13.32 9.63
C PRO A 117 9.27 12.78 10.82
N GLU A 118 8.92 13.16 12.05
CA GLU A 118 9.58 12.70 13.29
C GLU A 118 9.37 11.19 13.52
N LEU A 119 8.24 10.61 13.07
CA LEU A 119 7.90 9.19 13.23
C LEU A 119 8.56 8.29 12.17
N VAL A 120 9.19 8.87 11.15
CA VAL A 120 9.81 8.12 10.05
C VAL A 120 11.31 8.02 10.26
N SER A 121 11.88 6.82 10.23
CA SER A 121 13.34 6.59 10.21
C SER A 121 13.88 6.66 8.79
N SER A 122 13.22 5.96 7.87
CA SER A 122 13.55 5.95 6.44
C SER A 122 12.33 5.56 5.60
N LEU A 123 12.39 5.79 4.29
CA LEU A 123 11.35 5.42 3.32
C LEU A 123 11.89 4.44 2.29
N ILE A 124 11.11 3.39 2.00
CA ILE A 124 11.34 2.49 0.86
C ILE A 124 10.06 2.52 0.03
N LEU A 125 10.14 3.07 -1.16
CA LEU A 125 9.00 3.27 -2.06
C LEU A 125 9.17 2.42 -3.32
N SER A 126 8.14 1.69 -3.72
CA SER A 126 8.19 0.90 -4.95
C SER A 126 6.96 1.13 -5.80
N ASN A 127 7.16 1.33 -7.11
CA ASN A 127 6.10 1.58 -8.11
C ASN A 127 4.84 2.19 -7.50
N CYS A 128 4.83 3.50 -7.30
CA CYS A 128 3.78 4.20 -6.57
C CYS A 128 3.46 5.56 -7.17
N GLU A 129 2.35 6.12 -6.75
CA GLU A 129 1.94 7.48 -7.07
C GLU A 129 2.89 8.52 -6.46
N VAL A 130 3.05 9.62 -7.17
CA VAL A 130 3.82 10.79 -6.74
C VAL A 130 3.37 12.05 -7.48
N MET A 131 3.46 13.20 -6.84
CA MET A 131 3.18 14.52 -7.43
C MET A 131 1.79 14.58 -8.09
N ASP A 132 1.75 14.87 -9.40
CA ASP A 132 0.53 15.05 -10.20
C ASP A 132 -0.16 13.72 -10.61
N VAL A 133 0.36 12.56 -10.18
CA VAL A 133 -0.22 11.25 -10.48
C VAL A 133 -0.77 10.62 -9.20
N PHE A 134 -2.01 10.96 -8.89
CA PHE A 134 -2.80 10.34 -7.82
C PHE A 134 -4.30 10.58 -8.05
N PRO A 135 -5.07 9.56 -8.42
CA PRO A 135 -4.64 8.19 -8.77
C PRO A 135 -4.02 8.12 -10.17
N PRO A 136 -3.44 6.96 -10.58
CA PRO A 136 -2.98 6.78 -11.94
C PRO A 136 -4.11 7.01 -12.95
N PRO A 137 -3.83 7.56 -14.16
CA PRO A 137 -4.87 7.91 -15.14
C PRO A 137 -5.84 6.78 -15.46
N LYS A 138 -5.35 5.54 -15.50
CA LYS A 138 -6.19 4.34 -15.71
C LYS A 138 -7.29 4.19 -14.68
N PHE A 139 -7.08 4.62 -13.45
CA PHE A 139 -8.02 4.49 -12.32
C PHE A 139 -8.67 5.81 -11.90
N ALA A 140 -8.39 6.92 -12.60
CA ALA A 140 -8.94 8.23 -12.28
C ALA A 140 -10.48 8.24 -12.31
N TYR A 141 -11.10 7.44 -13.17
CA TYR A 141 -12.56 7.31 -13.23
C TYR A 141 -13.20 6.85 -11.90
N LEU A 142 -12.45 6.14 -11.05
CA LEU A 142 -12.96 5.65 -9.75
C LEU A 142 -13.38 6.79 -8.83
N THR A 143 -12.71 7.94 -8.87
CA THR A 143 -13.03 9.12 -8.04
C THR A 143 -14.46 9.61 -8.25
N HIS A 144 -14.98 9.41 -9.47
CA HIS A 144 -16.36 9.78 -9.86
C HIS A 144 -17.30 8.57 -9.79
N ALA A 145 -16.89 7.42 -10.30
CA ALA A 145 -17.73 6.23 -10.38
C ALA A 145 -18.22 5.74 -9.00
N VAL A 146 -17.38 5.85 -7.95
CA VAL A 146 -17.79 5.48 -6.58
C VAL A 146 -18.89 6.38 -5.99
N LYS A 147 -19.20 7.51 -6.61
CA LYS A 147 -20.33 8.39 -6.25
C LYS A 147 -21.65 7.86 -6.78
N ILE A 148 -21.63 6.97 -7.79
CA ILE A 148 -22.82 6.38 -8.39
C ILE A 148 -23.36 5.30 -7.44
N PRO A 149 -24.63 5.40 -7.00
CA PRO A 149 -25.24 4.37 -6.16
C PRO A 149 -25.13 2.98 -6.78
N GLY A 150 -24.70 2.00 -5.97
CA GLY A 150 -24.57 0.62 -6.44
C GLY A 150 -23.27 0.29 -7.19
N PHE A 151 -22.43 1.27 -7.56
CA PHE A 151 -21.19 1.00 -8.30
C PHE A 151 -20.26 0.03 -7.58
N THR A 152 -19.93 0.27 -6.30
CA THR A 152 -19.04 -0.61 -5.53
C THR A 152 -19.68 -1.98 -5.24
N PHE A 153 -21.02 -2.06 -5.18
CA PHE A 153 -21.74 -3.33 -5.12
C PHE A 153 -21.57 -4.11 -6.43
N LEU A 154 -21.73 -3.46 -7.58
CA LEU A 154 -21.51 -4.10 -8.89
C LEU A 154 -20.06 -4.56 -9.04
N MET A 155 -19.07 -3.75 -8.65
CA MET A 155 -17.66 -4.18 -8.57
C MET A 155 -17.51 -5.46 -7.74
N GLY A 156 -18.11 -5.50 -6.55
CA GLY A 156 -18.07 -6.69 -5.69
C GLY A 156 -18.73 -7.93 -6.33
N ARG A 157 -19.74 -7.73 -7.18
CA ARG A 157 -20.36 -8.83 -7.98
C ARG A 157 -19.42 -9.32 -9.08
N LEU A 158 -18.78 -8.41 -9.80
CA LEU A 158 -17.83 -8.73 -10.87
C LEU A 158 -16.60 -9.46 -10.32
N PHE A 159 -16.07 -9.05 -9.17
CA PHE A 159 -14.92 -9.68 -8.52
C PHE A 159 -15.18 -11.11 -8.00
N ARG A 160 -16.43 -11.59 -8.03
CA ARG A 160 -16.74 -13.02 -7.80
C ARG A 160 -16.32 -13.91 -8.97
N VAL A 161 -16.17 -13.35 -10.15
CA VAL A 161 -15.75 -14.09 -11.35
C VAL A 161 -14.23 -14.22 -11.35
N LYS A 162 -13.71 -15.23 -10.67
CA LYS A 162 -12.27 -15.42 -10.41
C LYS A 162 -11.44 -15.34 -11.69
N SER A 163 -11.89 -15.92 -12.80
CA SER A 163 -11.15 -15.94 -14.06
C SER A 163 -10.84 -14.56 -14.66
N TRP A 164 -11.51 -13.52 -14.20
CA TRP A 164 -11.29 -12.15 -14.66
C TRP A 164 -10.30 -11.36 -13.82
N LEU A 165 -9.97 -11.81 -12.62
CA LEU A 165 -9.20 -11.02 -11.66
C LEU A 165 -7.79 -10.71 -12.16
N THR A 166 -7.14 -11.66 -12.85
CA THR A 166 -5.83 -11.46 -13.50
C THR A 166 -5.91 -10.83 -14.88
N SER A 167 -7.09 -10.40 -15.34
CA SER A 167 -7.18 -9.65 -16.58
C SER A 167 -6.54 -8.25 -16.43
N PRO A 168 -5.98 -7.67 -17.51
CA PRO A 168 -5.45 -6.31 -17.48
C PRO A 168 -6.49 -5.24 -17.09
N ALA A 169 -7.78 -5.54 -17.27
CA ALA A 169 -8.87 -4.63 -16.90
C ALA A 169 -9.11 -4.56 -15.39
N VAL A 170 -8.67 -5.56 -14.64
CA VAL A 170 -8.81 -5.64 -13.17
C VAL A 170 -7.42 -5.48 -12.53
N MET A 171 -6.79 -6.53 -12.07
CA MET A 171 -5.52 -6.47 -11.34
C MET A 171 -4.33 -7.14 -12.03
N GLY A 172 -4.54 -7.83 -13.17
CA GLY A 172 -3.47 -8.53 -13.88
C GLY A 172 -2.42 -7.60 -14.54
N GLY A 173 -2.69 -6.29 -14.57
CA GLY A 173 -1.69 -5.30 -14.97
C GLY A 173 -0.63 -5.01 -13.90
N LEU A 174 -0.87 -5.40 -12.64
CA LEU A 174 -0.06 -5.03 -11.48
C LEU A 174 1.07 -6.01 -11.17
N SER A 175 0.98 -7.24 -11.63
CA SER A 175 1.97 -8.30 -11.39
C SER A 175 2.06 -9.25 -12.58
N LEU A 176 3.21 -9.89 -12.72
CA LEU A 176 3.45 -10.97 -13.68
C LEU A 176 3.08 -12.35 -13.11
N ARG A 177 3.05 -12.50 -11.79
CA ARG A 177 3.02 -13.79 -11.10
C ARG A 177 1.84 -14.01 -10.17
N ILE A 178 1.04 -12.97 -9.91
CA ILE A 178 -0.15 -13.09 -9.05
C ILE A 178 -1.21 -13.98 -9.71
N THR A 179 -1.84 -14.85 -8.92
CA THR A 179 -2.86 -15.76 -9.42
C THR A 179 -4.28 -15.25 -9.15
N ASN A 180 -5.27 -15.80 -9.87
CA ASN A 180 -6.68 -15.52 -9.60
C ASN A 180 -7.07 -15.95 -8.17
N GLU A 181 -6.47 -17.01 -7.63
CA GLU A 181 -6.73 -17.47 -6.26
C GLU A 181 -6.16 -16.50 -5.22
N ASP A 182 -4.93 -16.03 -5.41
CA ASP A 182 -4.35 -15.00 -4.53
C ASP A 182 -5.25 -13.75 -4.47
N LEU A 183 -5.70 -13.28 -5.63
CA LEU A 183 -6.58 -12.12 -5.71
C LEU A 183 -7.94 -12.37 -5.05
N ALA A 184 -8.56 -13.51 -5.32
CA ALA A 184 -9.90 -13.82 -4.82
C ALA A 184 -9.94 -14.04 -3.30
N SER A 185 -8.99 -14.82 -2.77
CA SER A 185 -8.98 -15.24 -1.36
C SER A 185 -8.13 -14.33 -0.48
N GLY A 186 -7.02 -13.80 -1.00
CA GLY A 186 -6.08 -12.97 -0.25
C GLY A 186 -6.42 -11.47 -0.27
N TYR A 187 -6.77 -10.93 -1.43
CA TYR A 187 -6.93 -9.48 -1.61
C TYR A 187 -8.38 -9.02 -1.55
N LEU A 188 -9.25 -9.64 -2.36
CA LEU A 188 -10.59 -9.13 -2.64
C LEU A 188 -11.69 -9.78 -1.80
N HIS A 189 -11.36 -10.76 -0.96
CA HIS A 189 -12.35 -11.50 -0.17
C HIS A 189 -13.26 -10.57 0.63
N SER A 190 -12.65 -9.66 1.40
CA SER A 190 -13.39 -8.71 2.24
C SER A 190 -14.26 -7.76 1.42
N PHE A 191 -13.73 -7.25 0.31
CA PHE A 191 -14.47 -6.38 -0.62
C PHE A 191 -15.71 -7.06 -1.17
N VAL A 192 -15.57 -8.32 -1.60
CA VAL A 192 -16.68 -9.11 -2.15
C VAL A 192 -17.75 -9.41 -1.12
N LYS A 193 -17.36 -9.71 0.11
CA LYS A 193 -18.26 -10.18 1.16
C LYS A 193 -18.90 -9.07 2.01
N ASN A 194 -18.25 -7.92 2.17
CA ASN A 194 -18.65 -6.92 3.15
C ASN A 194 -18.99 -5.57 2.51
N ALA A 195 -20.23 -5.12 2.73
CA ALA A 195 -20.70 -3.83 2.22
C ALA A 195 -20.01 -2.63 2.89
N GLY A 196 -19.63 -2.75 4.17
CA GLY A 196 -18.89 -1.72 4.89
C GLY A 196 -17.50 -1.49 4.28
N ILE A 197 -16.78 -2.58 3.93
CA ILE A 197 -15.49 -2.48 3.24
C ILE A 197 -15.62 -1.76 1.89
N ARG A 198 -16.67 -2.08 1.11
CA ARG A 198 -16.97 -1.38 -0.14
C ARG A 198 -17.29 0.10 0.06
N LYS A 199 -17.97 0.43 1.16
CA LYS A 199 -18.28 1.82 1.53
C LYS A 199 -16.99 2.58 1.87
N ASP A 200 -16.11 2.00 2.68
CA ASP A 200 -14.83 2.61 3.05
C ASP A 200 -13.94 2.83 1.81
N PHE A 201 -13.83 1.84 0.94
CA PHE A 201 -13.15 2.00 -0.35
C PHE A 201 -13.72 3.16 -1.17
N GLY A 202 -15.06 3.20 -1.31
CA GLY A 202 -15.71 4.30 -2.03
C GLY A 202 -15.47 5.66 -1.38
N LYS A 203 -15.39 5.71 -0.05
CA LYS A 203 -15.08 6.93 0.69
C LYS A 203 -13.64 7.37 0.43
N ALA A 204 -12.66 6.46 0.51
CA ALA A 204 -11.26 6.75 0.23
C ALA A 204 -11.05 7.23 -1.22
N CYS A 205 -11.65 6.54 -2.22
CA CYS A 205 -11.53 6.92 -3.63
C CYS A 205 -12.01 8.35 -3.93
N ARG A 206 -13.00 8.86 -3.19
CA ARG A 206 -13.51 10.25 -3.38
C ARG A 206 -12.47 11.31 -3.08
N HIS A 207 -11.46 10.97 -2.27
CA HIS A 207 -10.37 11.85 -1.88
C HIS A 207 -9.08 11.62 -2.69
N TRP A 208 -9.10 10.75 -3.71
CA TRP A 208 -7.94 10.58 -4.57
C TRP A 208 -7.83 11.77 -5.51
N HIS A 209 -6.92 12.65 -5.20
CA HIS A 209 -6.67 13.87 -5.96
C HIS A 209 -5.18 14.23 -5.92
N PRO A 210 -4.59 14.67 -7.05
CA PRO A 210 -3.17 15.01 -7.13
C PRO A 210 -2.71 16.05 -6.12
N GLU A 211 -3.58 16.95 -5.67
CA GLU A 211 -3.25 17.98 -4.68
C GLU A 211 -2.57 17.41 -3.44
N HIS A 212 -3.03 16.26 -2.94
CA HIS A 212 -2.45 15.64 -1.74
C HIS A 212 -1.00 15.20 -1.93
N THR A 213 -0.67 14.62 -3.10
CA THR A 213 0.69 14.17 -3.39
C THR A 213 1.58 15.31 -3.88
N LEU A 214 1.03 16.37 -4.47
CA LEU A 214 1.76 17.61 -4.78
C LEU A 214 2.14 18.35 -3.51
N GLU A 215 1.21 18.51 -2.57
CA GLU A 215 1.49 19.13 -1.27
C GLU A 215 2.52 18.33 -0.47
N ALA A 216 2.35 17.00 -0.42
CA ALA A 216 3.33 16.12 0.22
C ALA A 216 4.71 16.25 -0.42
N ALA A 217 4.81 16.28 -1.75
CA ALA A 217 6.06 16.44 -2.48
C ALA A 217 6.76 17.77 -2.14
N HIS A 218 5.98 18.86 -2.06
CA HIS A 218 6.51 20.17 -1.66
C HIS A 218 7.13 20.13 -0.25
N LEU A 219 6.44 19.55 0.72
CA LEU A 219 6.91 19.42 2.10
C LEU A 219 8.11 18.46 2.20
N LEU A 220 8.13 17.39 1.41
CA LEU A 220 9.17 16.37 1.41
C LEU A 220 10.45 16.79 0.68
N HIS A 221 10.44 17.89 -0.07
CA HIS A 221 11.68 18.42 -0.67
C HIS A 221 12.79 18.70 0.34
N GLY A 222 12.40 19.04 1.58
CA GLY A 222 13.30 19.19 2.73
C GLY A 222 13.60 17.93 3.54
N PHE A 223 13.05 16.78 3.15
CA PHE A 223 13.19 15.52 3.90
C PHE A 223 14.64 15.01 3.84
N LYS A 224 15.28 14.84 4.99
CA LYS A 224 16.72 14.50 5.11
C LYS A 224 16.99 13.04 5.46
N LYS A 225 15.93 12.26 5.73
CA LYS A 225 16.12 10.87 6.13
C LYS A 225 16.35 9.98 4.90
N PRO A 226 16.98 8.80 5.08
CA PRO A 226 17.28 7.92 3.96
C PRO A 226 16.03 7.52 3.18
N VAL A 227 16.15 7.51 1.85
CA VAL A 227 15.10 7.05 0.94
C VAL A 227 15.69 6.03 -0.04
N LEU A 228 14.96 4.93 -0.26
CA LEU A 228 15.24 3.93 -1.29
C LEU A 228 14.03 3.83 -2.22
N VAL A 229 14.29 3.88 -3.52
CA VAL A 229 13.28 3.67 -4.55
C VAL A 229 13.56 2.35 -5.26
N LEU A 230 12.61 1.43 -5.21
CA LEU A 230 12.66 0.15 -5.91
C LEU A 230 11.64 0.16 -7.04
N TRP A 231 12.07 -0.08 -8.27
CA TRP A 231 11.19 0.11 -9.43
C TRP A 231 11.18 -1.08 -10.37
N GLY A 232 10.03 -1.75 -10.49
CA GLY A 232 9.83 -2.84 -11.43
C GLY A 232 9.89 -2.32 -12.88
N ASP A 233 10.70 -2.96 -13.72
CA ASP A 233 11.02 -2.50 -15.08
C ASP A 233 9.93 -2.78 -16.10
N GLN A 234 8.98 -3.69 -15.80
CA GLN A 234 7.91 -4.12 -16.70
C GLN A 234 6.63 -3.29 -16.57
N ASP A 235 6.58 -2.29 -15.67
CA ASP A 235 5.40 -1.46 -15.50
C ASP A 235 5.43 -0.22 -16.39
N GLN A 236 5.08 -0.42 -17.65
CA GLN A 236 5.06 0.66 -18.66
C GLN A 236 3.75 1.46 -18.67
N LYS A 237 2.69 0.98 -17.97
CA LYS A 237 1.34 1.54 -18.11
C LYS A 237 0.87 2.31 -16.89
N LEU A 238 1.13 1.81 -15.68
CA LEU A 238 0.70 2.45 -14.44
C LEU A 238 1.79 3.36 -13.88
N PHE A 239 2.97 2.81 -13.72
CA PHE A 239 4.12 3.51 -13.15
C PHE A 239 5.34 3.38 -14.09
N PRO A 240 5.31 4.07 -15.26
CA PRO A 240 6.45 4.08 -16.17
C PRO A 240 7.69 4.74 -15.51
N LYS A 241 8.87 4.52 -16.08
CA LYS A 241 10.13 5.07 -15.56
C LYS A 241 10.08 6.57 -15.25
N LYS A 242 9.35 7.34 -16.06
CA LYS A 242 9.13 8.78 -15.83
C LYS A 242 8.51 9.08 -14.46
N GLN A 243 7.70 8.15 -13.93
CA GLN A 243 7.10 8.29 -12.60
C GLN A 243 8.16 8.09 -11.49
N MET A 244 9.08 7.15 -11.68
CA MET A 244 10.25 7.01 -10.81
C MET A 244 11.11 8.28 -10.81
N GLU A 245 11.36 8.86 -11.97
CA GLU A 245 12.14 10.10 -12.11
C GLU A 245 11.51 11.24 -11.32
N LYS A 246 10.18 11.43 -11.38
CA LYS A 246 9.47 12.41 -10.54
C LYS A 246 9.66 12.14 -9.04
N LEU A 247 9.70 10.88 -8.61
CA LEU A 247 9.95 10.54 -7.22
C LEU A 247 11.37 10.90 -6.79
N LEU A 248 12.36 10.72 -7.70
CA LEU A 248 13.74 11.15 -7.47
C LEU A 248 13.90 12.67 -7.45
N ASP A 249 13.05 13.42 -8.16
CA ASP A 249 12.99 14.89 -8.05
C ASP A 249 12.51 15.33 -6.65
N VAL A 250 11.56 14.60 -6.06
CA VAL A 250 11.09 14.85 -4.67
C VAL A 250 12.19 14.52 -3.65
N PHE A 251 12.96 13.44 -3.90
CA PHE A 251 14.01 12.95 -3.01
C PHE A 251 15.37 12.89 -3.74
N PRO A 252 16.05 14.03 -3.96
CA PRO A 252 17.30 14.05 -4.76
C PRO A 252 18.45 13.21 -4.19
N HIS A 253 18.39 12.87 -2.89
CA HIS A 253 19.38 12.03 -2.22
C HIS A 253 18.98 10.55 -2.15
N ALA A 254 17.83 10.18 -2.74
CA ALA A 254 17.37 8.79 -2.71
C ALA A 254 18.34 7.86 -3.44
N LYS A 255 18.59 6.71 -2.84
CA LYS A 255 19.14 5.56 -3.56
C LYS A 255 18.02 4.94 -4.38
N TRP A 256 18.33 4.37 -5.52
CA TRP A 256 17.33 3.67 -6.33
C TRP A 256 17.91 2.43 -6.99
N GLN A 257 17.02 1.48 -7.26
CA GLN A 257 17.34 0.25 -7.95
C GLN A 257 16.18 -0.17 -8.84
N THR A 258 16.50 -0.54 -10.09
CA THR A 258 15.53 -1.21 -10.98
C THR A 258 15.47 -2.70 -10.63
N ILE A 259 14.26 -3.21 -10.44
CA ILE A 259 13.99 -4.63 -10.21
C ILE A 259 13.52 -5.23 -11.53
N ARG A 260 14.26 -6.21 -12.03
CA ARG A 260 13.97 -6.87 -13.31
C ARG A 260 12.77 -7.81 -13.20
N ASP A 261 12.12 -8.05 -14.35
CA ASP A 261 10.99 -9.00 -14.46
C ASP A 261 9.90 -8.76 -13.43
N SER A 262 9.58 -7.51 -13.18
CA SER A 262 8.61 -7.10 -12.17
C SER A 262 7.79 -5.90 -12.62
N LYS A 263 6.53 -5.89 -12.24
CA LYS A 263 5.60 -4.77 -12.42
C LYS A 263 5.39 -4.02 -11.11
N THR A 264 4.21 -3.42 -10.96
CA THR A 264 3.80 -2.66 -9.76
C THR A 264 4.05 -3.45 -8.47
N TYR A 265 3.61 -4.70 -8.43
CA TYR A 265 3.75 -5.53 -7.23
C TYR A 265 5.11 -6.24 -7.21
N VAL A 266 6.17 -5.47 -6.98
CA VAL A 266 7.56 -5.96 -6.87
C VAL A 266 7.68 -7.09 -5.83
N GLN A 267 6.98 -6.99 -4.71
CA GLN A 267 6.94 -7.99 -3.64
C GLN A 267 6.29 -9.32 -4.08
N GLU A 268 5.50 -9.31 -5.15
CA GLU A 268 4.91 -10.52 -5.75
C GLU A 268 5.80 -11.11 -6.83
N ASP A 269 6.42 -10.24 -7.64
CA ASP A 269 7.14 -10.63 -8.84
C ASP A 269 8.61 -10.97 -8.57
N ALA A 270 9.26 -10.23 -7.68
CA ALA A 270 10.69 -10.37 -7.35
C ALA A 270 10.94 -10.25 -5.82
N PRO A 271 10.34 -11.13 -5.00
CA PRO A 271 10.42 -11.02 -3.54
C PRO A 271 11.85 -11.11 -3.00
N GLU A 272 12.68 -11.98 -3.54
CA GLU A 272 14.07 -12.19 -3.10
C GLU A 272 14.92 -10.94 -3.33
N GLU A 273 14.78 -10.30 -4.51
CA GLU A 273 15.49 -9.06 -4.82
C GLU A 273 15.03 -7.92 -3.92
N MET A 274 13.73 -7.81 -3.67
CA MET A 274 13.18 -6.81 -2.76
C MET A 274 13.68 -7.00 -1.33
N VAL A 275 13.69 -8.22 -0.81
CA VAL A 275 14.24 -8.54 0.53
C VAL A 275 15.72 -8.16 0.62
N LYS A 276 16.52 -8.53 -0.38
CA LYS A 276 17.95 -8.19 -0.44
C LYS A 276 18.16 -6.68 -0.40
N ALA A 277 17.41 -5.93 -1.21
CA ALA A 277 17.51 -4.48 -1.26
C ALA A 277 17.12 -3.83 0.08
N ILE A 278 16.03 -4.27 0.72
CA ILE A 278 15.59 -3.79 2.03
C ILE A 278 16.67 -4.05 3.08
N ARG A 279 17.20 -5.28 3.18
CA ARG A 279 18.25 -5.63 4.15
C ARG A 279 19.53 -4.82 3.98
N LEU A 280 19.92 -4.52 2.75
CA LEU A 280 21.12 -3.71 2.47
C LEU A 280 20.93 -2.24 2.82
N PHE A 281 19.70 -1.75 2.78
CA PHE A 281 19.38 -0.36 3.02
C PHE A 281 19.15 -0.05 4.51
N VAL A 282 18.52 -0.94 5.24
CA VAL A 282 18.12 -0.75 6.64
C VAL A 282 19.25 -1.10 7.65
N LYS A 283 20.40 -1.47 7.18
CA LYS A 283 21.59 -1.82 8.02
C LYS A 283 22.16 -0.61 8.73
#